data_d04a572994c80b11335c9175d4afb362
#
_entry.id   d04a572994c80b11335c9175d4afb362
#
_cell.length_a   1.000
_cell.length_b   1.000
_cell.length_c   1.000
_cell.angle_alpha   90.00
_cell.angle_beta   90.00
_cell.angle_gamma   90.00
#
_symmetry.space_group_name_H-M   'P 1'
#
loop_
_entity.id
_entity.type
_entity.pdbx_description
1 polymer ?
#
loop_
_entity_poly.entity_id
_entity_poly.type
_entity_poly.pdbx_seq_one_letter_code
_entity_poly.pdbx_strand_id
1 'polypeptide(L)'
;MKDFWNQRYRSATFAYGKTPNVFFKQQLDRLAPGKLFLPAEGEGRNAVYAAQGGWEVTAYDFSEEAIKKAMILAQEKKVEFTYQNASLDQVDFPQASFDAVGIVYVQYPTGVRTKNFKKISSFLKPGGTLIMEVFSKNHLENQRLNPGVGGPKNIDQLYDLNEIKHDFSDFEVIQLSEEKTNLEEGVFHRGLASVIRLVGIKK
;
A
#
# COMPACT_ATOMS: atom_id res chain seq x y z
N MET A 1 5.84 12.63 -11.65
CA MET A 1 5.10 11.59 -10.90
C MET A 1 3.89 12.19 -10.19
N LYS A 2 4.05 13.29 -9.41
CA LYS A 2 2.93 13.96 -8.69
C LYS A 2 1.78 14.34 -9.63
N ASP A 3 2.07 14.98 -10.78
CA ASP A 3 1.04 15.41 -11.73
C ASP A 3 0.24 14.25 -12.33
N PHE A 4 0.91 13.13 -12.62
CA PHE A 4 0.24 11.91 -13.08
C PHE A 4 -0.79 11.41 -12.07
N TRP A 5 -0.43 11.32 -10.79
CA TRP A 5 -1.34 10.85 -9.76
C TRP A 5 -2.44 11.87 -9.45
N ASN A 6 -2.13 13.17 -9.42
CA ASN A 6 -3.16 14.20 -9.30
C ASN A 6 -4.18 14.11 -10.46
N GLN A 7 -3.71 13.91 -11.69
CA GLN A 7 -4.60 13.72 -12.82
C GLN A 7 -5.45 12.44 -12.69
N ARG A 8 -4.84 11.33 -12.22
CA ARG A 8 -5.52 10.06 -11.98
C ARG A 8 -6.65 10.20 -10.97
N TYR A 9 -6.44 10.95 -9.90
CA TYR A 9 -7.39 11.11 -8.79
C TYR A 9 -8.37 12.27 -8.95
N ARG A 10 -8.20 13.13 -9.95
CA ARG A 10 -9.09 14.30 -10.18
C ARG A 10 -10.53 13.93 -10.53
N SER A 11 -10.78 12.78 -11.13
CA SER A 11 -12.12 12.31 -11.43
C SER A 11 -12.97 12.15 -10.16
N ALA A 12 -14.29 12.43 -10.25
CA ALA A 12 -15.22 12.19 -9.14
C ALA A 12 -15.29 10.70 -8.76
N THR A 13 -15.08 9.79 -9.71
CA THR A 13 -15.04 8.34 -9.47
C THR A 13 -13.74 7.96 -8.76
N PHE A 14 -13.85 7.13 -7.73
CA PHE A 14 -12.67 6.55 -7.06
C PHE A 14 -11.94 5.61 -8.02
N ALA A 15 -10.66 5.90 -8.27
CA ALA A 15 -9.84 5.19 -9.26
C ALA A 15 -9.71 3.69 -8.93
N TYR A 16 -9.55 3.39 -7.64
CA TYR A 16 -9.36 2.02 -7.13
C TYR A 16 -10.50 1.56 -6.21
N GLY A 17 -11.66 2.24 -6.27
CA GLY A 17 -12.82 1.89 -5.46
C GLY A 17 -12.73 2.39 -4.01
N LYS A 18 -13.77 2.07 -3.23
CA LYS A 18 -13.93 2.48 -1.83
C LYS A 18 -13.74 1.32 -0.85
N THR A 19 -13.60 0.09 -1.34
CA THR A 19 -13.38 -1.11 -0.51
C THR A 19 -11.87 -1.34 -0.33
N PRO A 20 -11.43 -1.81 0.85
CA PRO A 20 -10.03 -2.07 1.09
C PRO A 20 -9.49 -3.16 0.14
N ASN A 21 -8.19 -3.16 -0.07
CA ASN A 21 -7.51 -4.29 -0.70
C ASN A 21 -7.82 -5.58 0.07
N VAL A 22 -8.17 -6.64 -0.66
CA VAL A 22 -8.68 -7.88 -0.07
C VAL A 22 -7.61 -8.55 0.81
N PHE A 23 -6.37 -8.64 0.33
CA PHE A 23 -5.29 -9.25 1.10
C PHE A 23 -4.95 -8.44 2.35
N PHE A 24 -4.81 -7.12 2.21
CA PHE A 24 -4.58 -6.22 3.35
C PHE A 24 -5.65 -6.41 4.42
N LYS A 25 -6.95 -6.37 4.02
CA LYS A 25 -8.07 -6.60 4.93
C LYS A 25 -7.94 -7.94 5.66
N GLN A 26 -7.72 -9.04 4.92
CA GLN A 26 -7.63 -10.38 5.49
C GLN A 26 -6.52 -10.52 6.53
N GLN A 27 -5.39 -9.83 6.33
CA GLN A 27 -4.29 -9.89 7.28
C GLN A 27 -4.50 -8.94 8.46
N LEU A 28 -5.03 -7.73 8.21
CA LEU A 28 -5.29 -6.75 9.25
C LEU A 28 -6.33 -7.25 10.26
N ASP A 29 -7.37 -7.95 9.79
CA ASP A 29 -8.46 -8.51 10.63
C ASP A 29 -7.97 -9.58 11.63
N ARG A 30 -6.74 -10.08 11.45
CA ARG A 30 -6.12 -11.06 12.38
C ARG A 30 -5.33 -10.40 13.49
N LEU A 31 -5.15 -9.09 13.44
CA LEU A 31 -4.35 -8.32 14.37
C LEU A 31 -5.25 -7.56 15.35
N ALA A 32 -4.78 -7.40 16.57
CA ALA A 32 -5.41 -6.47 17.51
C ALA A 32 -5.15 -5.03 17.04
N PRO A 33 -6.15 -4.12 17.07
CA PRO A 33 -5.97 -2.73 16.72
C PRO A 33 -4.89 -2.04 17.55
N GLY A 34 -4.10 -1.21 16.89
CA GLY A 34 -3.02 -0.41 17.43
C GLY A 34 -2.71 0.76 16.50
N LYS A 35 -1.45 1.17 16.41
CA LYS A 35 -1.00 2.23 15.50
C LYS A 35 -0.61 1.64 14.15
N LEU A 36 -1.27 2.08 13.09
CA LEU A 36 -1.05 1.61 11.73
C LEU A 36 -0.48 2.73 10.86
N PHE A 37 0.58 2.41 10.10
CA PHE A 37 1.13 3.30 9.10
C PHE A 37 0.85 2.81 7.68
N LEU A 38 0.35 3.71 6.82
CA LEU A 38 0.00 3.44 5.43
C LEU A 38 0.73 4.42 4.49
N PRO A 39 1.87 4.02 3.91
CA PRO A 39 2.61 4.83 2.94
C PRO A 39 1.92 4.84 1.57
N ALA A 40 1.90 6.04 0.92
CA ALA A 40 1.34 6.26 -0.41
C ALA A 40 -0.08 5.68 -0.56
N GLU A 41 -0.96 6.00 0.38
CA GLU A 41 -2.28 5.37 0.57
C GLU A 41 -3.31 5.77 -0.49
N GLY A 42 -3.08 6.85 -1.23
CA GLY A 42 -3.96 7.27 -2.31
C GLY A 42 -5.32 7.78 -1.79
N GLU A 43 -6.42 7.21 -2.29
CA GLU A 43 -7.79 7.67 -1.99
C GLU A 43 -8.34 7.17 -0.64
N GLY A 44 -7.50 6.57 0.22
CA GLY A 44 -7.81 6.29 1.62
C GLY A 44 -8.64 5.04 1.89
N ARG A 45 -8.84 4.15 0.92
CA ARG A 45 -9.72 2.97 1.08
C ARG A 45 -9.25 2.01 2.18
N ASN A 46 -7.94 1.79 2.33
CA ASN A 46 -7.40 0.95 3.39
C ASN A 46 -7.36 1.69 4.72
N ALA A 47 -7.04 2.99 4.72
CA ALA A 47 -7.02 3.84 5.90
C ALA A 47 -8.39 3.92 6.55
N VAL A 48 -9.43 4.18 5.76
CA VAL A 48 -10.82 4.24 6.25
C VAL A 48 -11.26 2.89 6.81
N TYR A 49 -10.96 1.79 6.12
CA TYR A 49 -11.27 0.45 6.62
C TYR A 49 -10.60 0.18 7.96
N ALA A 50 -9.32 0.46 8.08
CA ALA A 50 -8.57 0.25 9.32
C ALA A 50 -9.11 1.13 10.46
N ALA A 51 -9.42 2.40 10.20
CA ALA A 51 -10.01 3.30 11.19
C ALA A 51 -11.38 2.82 11.68
N GLN A 52 -12.22 2.24 10.79
CA GLN A 52 -13.47 1.59 11.19
C GLN A 52 -13.24 0.38 12.10
N GLY A 53 -12.12 -0.32 11.93
CA GLY A 53 -11.67 -1.43 12.78
C GLY A 53 -11.01 -1.01 14.10
N GLY A 54 -10.97 0.30 14.40
CA GLY A 54 -10.41 0.83 15.65
C GLY A 54 -8.91 1.09 15.63
N TRP A 55 -8.25 1.04 14.45
CA TRP A 55 -6.84 1.38 14.31
C TRP A 55 -6.61 2.89 14.40
N GLU A 56 -5.56 3.31 15.10
CA GLU A 56 -5.01 4.67 15.02
C GLU A 56 -4.17 4.78 13.75
N VAL A 57 -4.78 5.29 12.67
CA VAL A 57 -4.17 5.29 11.34
C VAL A 57 -3.42 6.58 11.08
N THR A 58 -2.19 6.45 10.59
CA THR A 58 -1.40 7.52 9.99
C THR A 58 -1.07 7.13 8.55
N ALA A 59 -1.46 7.97 7.60
CA ALA A 59 -1.21 7.78 6.18
C ALA A 59 -0.50 8.98 5.56
N TYR A 60 0.17 8.78 4.43
CA TYR A 60 0.61 9.89 3.58
C TYR A 60 0.40 9.56 2.11
N ASP A 61 0.25 10.61 1.32
CA ASP A 61 0.40 10.61 -0.14
C ASP A 61 0.88 11.98 -0.60
N PHE A 62 1.59 12.05 -1.71
CA PHE A 62 2.00 13.33 -2.29
C PHE A 62 0.91 13.97 -3.17
N SER A 63 -0.15 13.26 -3.48
CA SER A 63 -1.27 13.73 -4.29
C SER A 63 -2.33 14.42 -3.42
N GLU A 64 -2.50 15.71 -3.61
CA GLU A 64 -3.54 16.49 -2.93
C GLU A 64 -4.96 16.01 -3.31
N GLU A 65 -5.13 15.59 -4.56
CA GLU A 65 -6.43 15.08 -5.06
C GLU A 65 -6.79 13.73 -4.40
N ALA A 66 -5.79 12.87 -4.17
CA ALA A 66 -5.99 11.63 -3.43
C ALA A 66 -6.48 11.91 -2.00
N ILE A 67 -5.80 12.82 -1.30
CA ILE A 67 -6.13 13.18 0.09
C ILE A 67 -7.53 13.77 0.20
N LYS A 68 -7.93 14.68 -0.71
CA LYS A 68 -9.30 15.22 -0.72
C LYS A 68 -10.34 14.10 -0.77
N LYS A 69 -10.13 13.09 -1.63
CA LYS A 69 -11.03 11.94 -1.76
C LYS A 69 -10.99 11.03 -0.54
N ALA A 70 -9.81 10.83 0.04
CA ALA A 70 -9.68 10.08 1.28
C ALA A 70 -10.48 10.73 2.43
N MET A 71 -10.42 12.07 2.54
CA MET A 71 -11.21 12.80 3.55
C MET A 71 -12.71 12.74 3.29
N ILE A 72 -13.14 12.79 2.02
CA ILE A 72 -14.57 12.58 1.66
C ILE A 72 -15.00 11.18 2.09
N LEU A 73 -14.20 10.15 1.79
CA LEU A 73 -14.53 8.76 2.17
C LEU A 73 -14.56 8.59 3.70
N ALA A 74 -13.63 9.22 4.43
CA ALA A 74 -13.60 9.22 5.88
C ALA A 74 -14.89 9.84 6.47
N GLN A 75 -15.32 10.98 5.93
CA GLN A 75 -16.57 11.62 6.32
C GLN A 75 -17.80 10.73 6.04
N GLU A 76 -17.88 10.12 4.85
CA GLU A 76 -18.95 9.18 4.49
C GLU A 76 -19.03 8.01 5.48
N LYS A 77 -17.88 7.53 5.95
CA LYS A 77 -17.77 6.38 6.86
C LYS A 77 -17.72 6.77 8.33
N LYS A 78 -17.76 8.07 8.66
CA LYS A 78 -17.73 8.64 10.01
C LYS A 78 -16.53 8.18 10.83
N VAL A 79 -15.35 8.21 10.21
CA VAL A 79 -14.07 7.90 10.84
C VAL A 79 -13.09 9.04 10.66
N GLU A 80 -12.08 9.09 11.53
CA GLU A 80 -11.00 10.06 11.48
C GLU A 80 -9.65 9.33 11.47
N PHE A 81 -8.67 9.90 10.77
CA PHE A 81 -7.28 9.43 10.78
C PHE A 81 -6.33 10.55 10.34
N THR A 82 -5.07 10.43 10.66
CA THR A 82 -4.05 11.39 10.25
C THR A 82 -3.64 11.11 8.81
N TYR A 83 -3.71 12.16 7.95
CA TYR A 83 -3.26 12.07 6.58
C TYR A 83 -2.34 13.24 6.23
N GLN A 84 -1.10 12.96 5.84
CA GLN A 84 -0.10 13.96 5.50
C GLN A 84 0.04 14.11 3.99
N ASN A 85 0.00 15.36 3.47
CA ASN A 85 0.40 15.63 2.09
C ASN A 85 1.92 15.72 2.01
N ALA A 86 2.59 14.61 1.74
CA ALA A 86 4.03 14.51 1.79
C ALA A 86 4.54 13.42 0.83
N SER A 87 5.83 13.48 0.50
CA SER A 87 6.59 12.33 0.00
C SER A 87 7.25 11.59 1.17
N LEU A 88 7.71 10.36 0.96
CA LEU A 88 8.39 9.59 2.01
C LEU A 88 9.60 10.33 2.61
N ASP A 89 10.32 11.11 1.81
CA ASP A 89 11.49 11.87 2.29
C ASP A 89 11.11 12.97 3.31
N GLN A 90 9.89 13.51 3.19
CA GLN A 90 9.35 14.55 4.08
C GLN A 90 8.66 13.98 5.33
N VAL A 91 8.29 12.70 5.29
CA VAL A 91 7.68 12.03 6.44
C VAL A 91 8.78 11.64 7.42
N ASP A 92 8.60 12.00 8.68
CA ASP A 92 9.51 11.63 9.77
C ASP A 92 8.71 11.27 11.03
N PHE A 93 8.98 10.07 11.56
CA PHE A 93 8.40 9.57 12.81
C PHE A 93 9.51 9.03 13.69
N PRO A 94 9.33 9.03 15.00
CA PRO A 94 10.22 8.28 15.89
C PRO A 94 10.32 6.81 15.44
N GLN A 95 11.48 6.20 15.61
CA GLN A 95 11.63 4.77 15.36
C GLN A 95 10.68 3.97 16.25
N ALA A 96 10.23 2.81 15.76
CA ALA A 96 9.36 1.91 16.51
C ALA A 96 8.05 2.58 17.00
N SER A 97 7.41 3.41 16.16
CA SER A 97 6.18 4.13 16.50
C SER A 97 4.91 3.35 16.19
N PHE A 98 4.95 2.42 15.24
CA PHE A 98 3.76 1.73 14.72
C PHE A 98 3.76 0.25 15.06
N ASP A 99 2.57 -0.30 15.31
CA ASP A 99 2.33 -1.71 15.57
C ASP A 99 2.19 -2.52 14.27
N ALA A 100 1.70 -1.85 13.21
CA ALA A 100 1.61 -2.44 11.88
C ALA A 100 1.95 -1.43 10.78
N VAL A 101 2.38 -1.94 9.63
CA VAL A 101 2.60 -1.19 8.38
C VAL A 101 1.91 -1.92 7.23
N GLY A 102 1.13 -1.20 6.43
CA GLY A 102 0.50 -1.71 5.21
C GLY A 102 1.12 -1.10 3.95
N ILE A 103 1.73 -1.90 3.08
CA ILE A 103 2.29 -1.46 1.79
C ILE A 103 1.44 -2.07 0.67
N VAL A 104 0.51 -1.28 0.12
CA VAL A 104 -0.44 -1.76 -0.90
C VAL A 104 -0.24 -1.01 -2.21
N TYR A 105 0.23 -1.71 -3.23
CA TYR A 105 0.51 -1.21 -4.59
C TYR A 105 1.41 0.02 -4.66
N VAL A 106 2.26 0.20 -3.67
CA VAL A 106 3.28 1.25 -3.67
C VAL A 106 4.31 0.97 -4.75
N GLN A 107 4.71 2.01 -5.50
CA GLN A 107 5.56 1.89 -6.69
C GLN A 107 6.87 2.65 -6.47
N TYR A 108 7.88 1.98 -5.91
CA TYR A 108 9.22 2.54 -5.79
C TYR A 108 10.14 2.00 -6.89
N PRO A 109 10.82 2.89 -7.66
CA PRO A 109 11.87 2.48 -8.58
C PRO A 109 12.99 1.70 -7.88
N THR A 110 13.61 0.76 -8.57
CA THR A 110 14.67 -0.11 -8.03
C THR A 110 15.78 0.68 -7.31
N GLY A 111 16.23 1.82 -7.86
CA GLY A 111 17.34 2.60 -7.30
C GLY A 111 17.07 3.25 -5.93
N VAL A 112 15.80 3.35 -5.50
CA VAL A 112 15.44 3.96 -4.19
C VAL A 112 14.66 3.01 -3.29
N ARG A 113 14.26 1.86 -3.79
CA ARG A 113 13.35 0.91 -3.14
C ARG A 113 13.87 0.45 -1.78
N THR A 114 15.07 -0.12 -1.75
CA THR A 114 15.68 -0.64 -0.50
C THR A 114 15.83 0.44 0.57
N LYS A 115 16.25 1.66 0.18
CA LYS A 115 16.32 2.80 1.10
C LYS A 115 14.95 3.14 1.68
N ASN A 116 13.93 3.17 0.81
CA ASN A 116 12.56 3.52 1.20
C ASN A 116 11.95 2.46 2.12
N PHE A 117 12.14 1.18 1.81
CA PHE A 117 11.66 0.09 2.68
C PHE A 117 12.38 0.09 4.03
N LYS A 118 13.70 0.32 4.07
CA LYS A 118 14.43 0.48 5.34
C LYS A 118 13.89 1.64 6.19
N LYS A 119 13.59 2.79 5.57
CA LYS A 119 12.98 3.92 6.27
C LYS A 119 11.60 3.55 6.81
N ILE A 120 10.73 2.95 6.01
CA ILE A 120 9.39 2.51 6.44
C ILE A 120 9.51 1.46 7.57
N SER A 121 10.39 0.48 7.42
CA SER A 121 10.64 -0.55 8.43
C SER A 121 11.16 0.04 9.75
N SER A 122 11.93 1.14 9.72
CA SER A 122 12.42 1.77 10.95
C SER A 122 11.29 2.33 11.83
N PHE A 123 10.17 2.69 11.25
CA PHE A 123 8.99 3.16 11.97
C PHE A 123 8.19 2.04 12.64
N LEU A 124 8.34 0.80 12.18
CA LEU A 124 7.67 -0.36 12.75
C LEU A 124 8.39 -0.82 14.03
N LYS A 125 7.62 -1.16 15.07
CA LYS A 125 8.14 -1.70 16.33
C LYS A 125 8.76 -3.09 16.12
N PRO A 126 9.78 -3.50 16.91
CA PRO A 126 10.09 -4.91 17.05
C PRO A 126 8.83 -5.69 17.44
N GLY A 127 8.58 -6.84 16.82
CA GLY A 127 7.33 -7.59 16.97
C GLY A 127 6.15 -7.04 16.16
N GLY A 128 6.30 -5.88 15.53
CA GLY A 128 5.26 -5.29 14.67
C GLY A 128 5.10 -6.02 13.35
N THR A 129 3.92 -5.91 12.74
CA THR A 129 3.54 -6.66 11.54
C THR A 129 3.63 -5.78 10.27
N LEU A 130 4.33 -6.28 9.27
CA LEU A 130 4.30 -5.77 7.90
C LEU A 130 3.32 -6.58 7.06
N ILE A 131 2.38 -5.89 6.38
CA ILE A 131 1.47 -6.45 5.39
C ILE A 131 1.75 -5.79 4.06
N MET A 132 2.09 -6.56 3.01
CA MET A 132 2.45 -6.01 1.71
C MET A 132 1.79 -6.78 0.58
N GLU A 133 1.14 -6.07 -0.35
CA GLU A 133 0.74 -6.57 -1.66
C GLU A 133 1.21 -5.60 -2.74
N VAL A 134 2.04 -6.07 -3.67
CA VAL A 134 2.60 -5.26 -4.76
C VAL A 134 2.61 -6.05 -6.07
N PHE A 135 2.62 -5.35 -7.21
CA PHE A 135 2.70 -6.01 -8.52
C PHE A 135 4.08 -6.62 -8.76
N SER A 136 4.10 -7.89 -9.21
CA SER A 136 5.34 -8.57 -9.60
C SER A 136 5.78 -8.21 -11.02
N LYS A 137 7.02 -8.51 -11.37
CA LYS A 137 7.55 -8.35 -12.74
C LYS A 137 6.75 -9.18 -13.77
N ASN A 138 6.18 -10.31 -13.36
CA ASN A 138 5.32 -11.15 -14.21
C ASN A 138 3.96 -10.50 -14.54
N HIS A 139 3.60 -9.41 -13.85
CA HIS A 139 2.37 -8.66 -14.14
C HIS A 139 2.38 -7.99 -15.53
N LEU A 140 3.54 -7.71 -16.12
CA LEU A 140 3.64 -7.15 -17.48
C LEU A 140 2.96 -8.02 -18.53
N GLU A 141 2.99 -9.32 -18.37
CA GLU A 141 2.29 -10.25 -19.27
C GLU A 141 0.77 -10.07 -19.16
N ASN A 142 0.26 -9.97 -17.93
CA ASN A 142 -1.17 -9.75 -17.69
C ASN A 142 -1.65 -8.41 -18.28
N GLN A 143 -0.82 -7.37 -18.19
CA GLN A 143 -1.13 -6.05 -18.80
C GLN A 143 -1.18 -6.10 -20.32
N ARG A 144 -0.37 -6.96 -20.99
CA ARG A 144 -0.42 -7.14 -22.44
C ARG A 144 -1.72 -7.79 -22.86
N LEU A 145 -2.24 -8.72 -22.06
CA LEU A 145 -3.49 -9.43 -22.32
C LEU A 145 -4.72 -8.58 -21.98
N ASN A 146 -4.65 -7.80 -20.91
CA ASN A 146 -5.73 -6.92 -20.45
C ASN A 146 -5.16 -5.60 -19.88
N PRO A 147 -5.10 -4.51 -20.66
CA PRO A 147 -4.63 -3.21 -20.16
C PRO A 147 -5.45 -2.64 -18.99
N GLY A 148 -6.69 -3.09 -18.79
CA GLY A 148 -7.58 -2.66 -17.71
C GLY A 148 -7.18 -3.19 -16.32
N VAL A 149 -6.24 -4.15 -16.26
CA VAL A 149 -5.78 -4.69 -14.97
C VAL A 149 -4.92 -3.70 -14.17
N GLY A 150 -4.43 -2.63 -14.83
CA GLY A 150 -3.66 -1.56 -14.18
C GLY A 150 -2.22 -1.94 -13.85
N GLY A 151 -1.69 -1.30 -12.81
CA GLY A 151 -0.29 -1.46 -12.39
C GLY A 151 0.70 -0.65 -13.23
N PRO A 152 1.97 -0.57 -12.80
CA PRO A 152 3.02 0.14 -13.51
C PRO A 152 3.44 -0.59 -14.79
N LYS A 153 3.67 0.19 -15.87
CA LYS A 153 4.19 -0.35 -17.14
C LYS A 153 5.72 -0.44 -17.18
N ASN A 154 6.38 0.26 -16.26
CA ASN A 154 7.83 0.23 -16.15
C ASN A 154 8.26 -0.89 -15.23
N ILE A 155 9.08 -1.81 -15.72
CA ILE A 155 9.60 -2.96 -14.97
C ILE A 155 10.35 -2.55 -13.70
N ASP A 156 11.00 -1.38 -13.68
CA ASP A 156 11.70 -0.85 -12.51
C ASP A 156 10.76 -0.53 -11.33
N GLN A 157 9.47 -0.40 -11.58
CA GLN A 157 8.46 -0.17 -10.56
C GLN A 157 7.71 -1.45 -10.15
N LEU A 158 8.08 -2.57 -10.73
CA LEU A 158 7.57 -3.90 -10.40
C LEU A 158 8.57 -4.64 -9.52
N TYR A 159 8.09 -5.64 -8.83
CA TYR A 159 8.85 -6.30 -7.79
C TYR A 159 9.21 -7.74 -8.17
N ASP A 160 10.33 -8.20 -7.64
CA ASP A 160 10.79 -9.58 -7.74
C ASP A 160 10.77 -10.22 -6.35
N LEU A 161 10.42 -11.50 -6.30
CA LEU A 161 10.27 -12.22 -5.03
C LEU A 161 11.59 -12.26 -4.23
N ASN A 162 12.72 -12.44 -4.91
CA ASN A 162 14.03 -12.49 -4.27
C ASN A 162 14.47 -11.10 -3.78
N GLU A 163 14.14 -10.04 -4.54
CA GLU A 163 14.40 -8.66 -4.12
C GLU A 163 13.63 -8.32 -2.85
N ILE A 164 12.34 -8.68 -2.77
CA ILE A 164 11.52 -8.48 -1.56
C ILE A 164 12.09 -9.29 -0.39
N LYS A 165 12.47 -10.54 -0.60
CA LYS A 165 13.10 -11.36 0.44
C LYS A 165 14.39 -10.73 0.97
N HIS A 166 15.19 -10.13 0.10
CA HIS A 166 16.41 -9.42 0.48
C HIS A 166 16.11 -8.14 1.25
N ASP A 167 15.17 -7.31 0.77
CA ASP A 167 14.83 -6.02 1.35
C ASP A 167 14.23 -6.14 2.77
N PHE A 168 13.59 -7.28 3.08
CA PHE A 168 12.99 -7.59 4.40
C PHE A 168 13.67 -8.77 5.11
N SER A 169 14.99 -8.94 4.91
CA SER A 169 15.77 -10.03 5.54
C SER A 169 15.86 -9.96 7.07
N ASP A 170 15.60 -8.78 7.65
CA ASP A 170 15.49 -8.53 9.09
C ASP A 170 14.09 -8.84 9.67
N PHE A 171 13.19 -9.39 8.85
CA PHE A 171 11.88 -9.85 9.29
C PHE A 171 11.83 -11.38 9.47
N GLU A 172 11.03 -11.84 10.41
CA GLU A 172 10.51 -13.19 10.41
C GLU A 172 9.39 -13.28 9.38
N VAL A 173 9.62 -14.01 8.28
CA VAL A 173 8.67 -14.13 7.17
C VAL A 173 7.61 -15.16 7.52
N ILE A 174 6.36 -14.72 7.69
CA ILE A 174 5.19 -15.59 7.92
C ILE A 174 4.61 -16.08 6.59
N GLN A 175 4.54 -15.19 5.60
CA GLN A 175 4.11 -15.49 4.23
C GLN A 175 4.96 -14.69 3.25
N LEU A 176 5.43 -15.34 2.20
CA LEU A 176 6.01 -14.67 1.03
C LEU A 176 5.69 -15.53 -0.20
N SER A 177 4.85 -15.01 -1.07
CA SER A 177 4.41 -15.72 -2.27
C SER A 177 4.22 -14.77 -3.45
N GLU A 178 4.43 -15.28 -4.65
CA GLU A 178 3.94 -14.65 -5.89
C GLU A 178 2.71 -15.40 -6.35
N GLU A 179 1.62 -14.66 -6.59
CA GLU A 179 0.32 -15.24 -6.87
C GLU A 179 -0.36 -14.54 -8.05
N LYS A 180 -1.22 -15.29 -8.75
CA LYS A 180 -2.19 -14.72 -9.68
C LYS A 180 -3.49 -14.48 -8.93
N THR A 181 -4.02 -13.26 -8.98
CA THR A 181 -5.27 -12.87 -8.33
C THR A 181 -6.14 -12.07 -9.30
N ASN A 182 -7.47 -12.24 -9.21
CA ASN A 182 -8.38 -11.42 -9.99
C ASN A 182 -8.71 -10.15 -9.25
N LEU A 183 -8.37 -9.00 -9.82
CA LEU A 183 -8.65 -7.69 -9.25
C LEU A 183 -10.03 -7.20 -9.67
N GLU A 184 -10.78 -6.67 -8.73
CA GLU A 184 -12.08 -6.01 -8.92
C GLU A 184 -12.11 -4.71 -8.11
N GLU A 185 -11.08 -3.88 -8.29
CA GLU A 185 -10.83 -2.69 -7.48
C GLU A 185 -11.00 -1.42 -8.34
N GLY A 186 -12.18 -0.82 -8.30
CA GLY A 186 -12.50 0.42 -9.01
C GLY A 186 -12.39 0.29 -10.53
N VAL A 187 -11.91 1.37 -11.18
CA VAL A 187 -11.87 1.48 -12.64
C VAL A 187 -10.57 0.93 -13.24
N PHE A 188 -9.46 1.03 -12.48
CA PHE A 188 -8.11 0.78 -13.02
C PHE A 188 -7.47 -0.53 -12.55
N HIS A 189 -8.14 -1.31 -11.71
CA HIS A 189 -7.68 -2.62 -11.27
C HIS A 189 -8.78 -3.65 -11.56
N ARG A 190 -8.86 -4.13 -12.83
CA ARG A 190 -9.87 -5.11 -13.25
C ARG A 190 -9.25 -6.20 -14.11
N GLY A 191 -9.22 -7.41 -13.57
CA GLY A 191 -8.76 -8.62 -14.25
C GLY A 191 -7.62 -9.32 -13.54
N LEU A 192 -7.03 -10.31 -14.20
CA LEU A 192 -5.99 -11.16 -13.64
C LEU A 192 -4.68 -10.40 -13.47
N ALA A 193 -4.19 -10.32 -12.25
CA ALA A 193 -2.93 -9.69 -11.89
C ALA A 193 -1.93 -10.72 -11.35
N SER A 194 -0.63 -10.42 -11.48
CA SER A 194 0.43 -11.12 -10.77
C SER A 194 0.96 -10.20 -9.67
N VAL A 195 0.85 -10.66 -8.41
CA VAL A 195 1.20 -9.90 -7.21
C VAL A 195 2.17 -10.67 -6.34
N ILE A 196 2.99 -9.94 -5.57
CA ILE A 196 3.76 -10.50 -4.46
C ILE A 196 3.07 -10.09 -3.17
N ARG A 197 2.86 -11.08 -2.29
CA ARG A 197 2.28 -10.95 -0.96
C ARG A 197 3.33 -11.27 0.10
N LEU A 198 3.51 -10.37 1.05
CA LEU A 198 4.38 -10.55 2.19
C LEU A 198 3.61 -10.24 3.48
N VAL A 199 3.71 -11.15 4.44
CA VAL A 199 3.43 -10.89 5.86
C VAL A 199 4.69 -11.23 6.63
N GLY A 200 5.19 -10.26 7.39
CA GLY A 200 6.41 -10.43 8.17
C GLY A 200 6.31 -9.75 9.53
N ILE A 201 7.00 -10.33 10.50
CA ILE A 201 7.15 -9.75 11.86
C ILE A 201 8.55 -9.18 11.96
N LYS A 202 8.67 -7.91 12.35
CA LYS A 202 9.96 -7.28 12.54
C LYS A 202 10.69 -7.89 13.74
N LYS A 203 11.95 -8.31 13.55
CA LYS A 203 12.81 -8.85 14.62
C LYS A 203 13.27 -7.77 15.59
#